data_890fc16667f72b74a1b9d441a24c3956
#
_entry.id   890fc16667f72b74a1b9d441a24c3956
#
_cell.length_a   1.000
_cell.length_b   1.000
_cell.length_c   1.000
_cell.angle_alpha   90.00
_cell.angle_beta   90.00
_cell.angle_gamma   90.00
#
_symmetry.space_group_name_H-M   'P 1'
#
loop_
_entity.id
_entity.type
_entity.pdbx_description
1 polymer ?
#
loop_
_entity_poly.entity_id
_entity_poly.type
_entity_poly.pdbx_seq_one_letter_code
_entity_poly.pdbx_strand_id
1 'polypeptide(L)'
;MEKARVYYTDFRAKLGEGLPTKLKRLMKKAGISEIDMENKFVAIKMHFGEMGNISYLRPNYAKAVVDVVKELGGKPFLTDCNTLYPGSRKNALEHLYCAWENGFTPLSVGCPVIIGDGLKGTDDIEVPVQGGEYIEKAKIGRAVMDADIFISLTHFKGHETTGFGGTIKNIGMGCGSRAGKKDQHSVGKPTIDQEACRGCKSCLRECANDGLIYDADARKMSIDLEHCVGCGRCIGACNFDAISFMDSAATKVLNCKMAEYTKAVVDGRPNFHISLIVDVSPNCDCHPENDAPILPNIGMFASFDPLALDQACADVCLSATPLPHSQLADRMEEENFCDHHDHFENTTPNSEYKTCLEHAEKIGLGIREYELIYMK
;
A
#
# COMPACT_ATOMS: atom_id res chain seq x y z
N MET A 1 25.32 7.71 12.57
CA MET A 1 24.93 7.56 11.15
C MET A 1 24.24 8.83 10.71
N GLU A 2 24.34 9.20 9.45
CA GLU A 2 23.60 10.36 8.92
C GLU A 2 22.11 10.00 8.87
N LYS A 3 21.25 10.91 9.35
CA LYS A 3 19.80 10.72 9.36
C LYS A 3 19.24 10.90 7.94
N ALA A 4 18.25 10.09 7.56
CA ALA A 4 17.52 10.32 6.32
C ALA A 4 16.71 11.62 6.41
N ARG A 5 16.57 12.33 5.29
CA ARG A 5 15.77 13.55 5.22
C ARG A 5 14.37 13.24 4.76
N VAL A 6 13.39 13.59 5.56
CA VAL A 6 11.97 13.52 5.19
C VAL A 6 11.41 14.94 5.16
N TYR A 7 10.97 15.37 3.99
CA TYR A 7 10.36 16.68 3.82
C TYR A 7 8.86 16.58 4.01
N TYR A 8 8.31 17.55 4.72
CA TYR A 8 6.89 17.55 5.09
C TYR A 8 6.25 18.91 4.89
N THR A 9 4.99 18.91 4.46
CA THR A 9 4.10 20.08 4.46
C THR A 9 2.65 19.66 4.78
N ASP A 10 1.94 20.49 5.54
CA ASP A 10 0.54 20.27 5.88
C ASP A 10 -0.43 20.52 4.70
N PHE A 11 -1.74 20.28 4.89
CA PHE A 11 -2.78 20.56 3.90
C PHE A 11 -3.33 22.00 3.94
N ARG A 12 -2.76 22.91 4.73
CA ARG A 12 -3.20 24.30 4.72
C ARG A 12 -2.73 24.98 3.44
N ALA A 13 -3.68 25.52 2.69
CA ALA A 13 -3.42 26.28 1.47
C ALA A 13 -3.30 27.77 1.75
N LYS A 14 -2.62 28.50 0.87
CA LYS A 14 -2.52 29.96 0.87
C LYS A 14 -3.21 30.52 -0.39
N LEU A 15 -3.58 31.79 -0.34
CA LEU A 15 -4.08 32.47 -1.53
C LEU A 15 -3.02 32.39 -2.66
N GLY A 16 -3.42 31.86 -3.80
CA GLY A 16 -2.54 31.66 -4.96
C GLY A 16 -1.73 30.34 -4.95
N GLU A 17 -1.79 29.54 -3.89
CA GLU A 17 -1.11 28.24 -3.82
C GLU A 17 -2.08 27.12 -3.40
N GLY A 18 -2.63 26.39 -4.36
CA GLY A 18 -3.42 25.17 -4.11
C GLY A 18 -2.55 23.96 -3.78
N LEU A 19 -3.17 22.88 -3.25
CA LEU A 19 -2.47 21.67 -2.83
C LEU A 19 -1.61 21.00 -3.92
N PRO A 20 -2.04 20.92 -5.20
CA PRO A 20 -1.18 20.37 -6.25
C PRO A 20 0.10 21.20 -6.46
N THR A 21 0.02 22.52 -6.40
CA THR A 21 1.19 23.42 -6.48
C THR A 21 2.11 23.24 -5.29
N LYS A 22 1.53 23.12 -4.10
CA LYS A 22 2.27 22.87 -2.85
C LYS A 22 3.00 21.52 -2.90
N LEU A 23 2.37 20.47 -3.45
CA LEU A 23 3.02 19.17 -3.67
C LEU A 23 4.21 19.28 -4.65
N LYS A 24 4.04 19.97 -5.77
CA LYS A 24 5.15 20.23 -6.71
C LYS A 24 6.34 20.93 -6.03
N ARG A 25 6.07 21.91 -5.19
CA ARG A 25 7.08 22.63 -4.42
C ARG A 25 7.77 21.73 -3.40
N LEU A 26 7.01 20.85 -2.71
CA LEU A 26 7.55 19.86 -1.77
C LEU A 26 8.54 18.93 -2.47
N MET A 27 8.15 18.32 -3.60
CA MET A 27 9.02 17.42 -4.36
C MET A 27 10.32 18.10 -4.80
N LYS A 28 10.23 19.33 -5.34
CA LYS A 28 11.41 20.09 -5.73
C LYS A 28 12.32 20.43 -4.55
N LYS A 29 11.74 20.79 -3.40
CA LYS A 29 12.49 21.06 -2.17
C LYS A 29 13.15 19.80 -1.60
N ALA A 30 12.49 18.65 -1.76
CA ALA A 30 13.01 17.35 -1.34
C ALA A 30 14.09 16.79 -2.28
N GLY A 31 14.39 17.47 -3.38
CA GLY A 31 15.53 17.12 -4.24
C GLY A 31 15.18 16.30 -5.49
N ILE A 32 13.89 16.12 -5.86
CA ILE A 32 13.52 15.34 -7.06
C ILE A 32 14.23 15.84 -8.33
N SER A 33 14.59 17.13 -8.39
CA SER A 33 15.31 17.75 -9.49
C SER A 33 16.78 17.32 -9.61
N GLU A 34 17.32 16.59 -8.63
CA GLU A 34 18.66 16.01 -8.68
C GLU A 34 18.73 14.74 -9.54
N ILE A 35 17.55 14.14 -9.81
CA ILE A 35 17.45 12.99 -10.70
C ILE A 35 17.47 13.46 -12.15
N ASP A 36 18.45 13.01 -12.93
CA ASP A 36 18.47 13.22 -14.38
C ASP A 36 17.35 12.41 -15.03
N MET A 37 16.28 13.09 -15.44
CA MET A 37 15.10 12.47 -16.05
C MET A 37 15.04 12.67 -17.58
N GLU A 38 15.98 13.41 -18.17
CA GLU A 38 15.91 13.78 -19.59
C GLU A 38 15.80 12.54 -20.49
N ASN A 39 14.71 12.47 -21.25
CA ASN A 39 14.36 11.37 -22.16
C ASN A 39 14.16 9.97 -21.53
N LYS A 40 14.13 9.84 -20.19
CA LYS A 40 14.02 8.57 -19.47
C LYS A 40 12.57 8.18 -19.21
N PHE A 41 12.28 6.88 -19.21
CA PHE A 41 11.00 6.33 -18.77
C PHE A 41 10.90 6.39 -17.24
N VAL A 42 9.81 6.95 -16.74
CA VAL A 42 9.57 7.14 -15.31
C VAL A 42 8.29 6.41 -14.89
N ALA A 43 8.43 5.33 -14.16
CA ALA A 43 7.30 4.63 -13.58
C ALA A 43 6.82 5.35 -12.31
N ILE A 44 5.58 5.83 -12.31
CA ILE A 44 4.94 6.39 -11.13
C ILE A 44 3.98 5.33 -10.57
N LYS A 45 4.41 4.64 -9.51
CA LYS A 45 3.61 3.61 -8.85
C LYS A 45 2.62 4.21 -7.87
N MET A 46 1.37 3.90 -8.05
CA MET A 46 0.32 4.24 -7.10
C MET A 46 -0.79 3.18 -7.09
N HIS A 47 -1.69 3.26 -6.13
CA HIS A 47 -2.92 2.48 -6.10
C HIS A 47 -4.06 3.29 -6.73
N PHE A 48 -4.82 2.70 -7.65
CA PHE A 48 -5.91 3.41 -8.34
C PHE A 48 -7.25 3.37 -7.59
N GLY A 49 -7.31 2.70 -6.44
CA GLY A 49 -8.56 2.38 -5.74
C GLY A 49 -9.25 1.15 -6.31
N GLU A 50 -10.01 0.42 -5.50
CA GLU A 50 -10.94 -0.61 -5.98
C GLU A 50 -12.25 0.08 -6.38
N MET A 51 -13.03 -0.54 -7.29
CA MET A 51 -14.33 -0.02 -7.68
C MET A 51 -15.25 0.12 -6.45
N GLY A 52 -15.83 1.31 -6.25
CA GLY A 52 -16.66 1.63 -5.09
C GLY A 52 -15.92 2.33 -3.93
N ASN A 53 -14.60 2.19 -3.84
CA ASN A 53 -13.79 2.95 -2.88
C ASN A 53 -13.66 4.40 -3.34
N ILE A 54 -13.77 5.37 -2.43
CA ILE A 54 -13.60 6.80 -2.71
C ILE A 54 -12.53 7.47 -1.82
N SER A 55 -11.85 6.71 -0.95
CA SER A 55 -10.78 7.21 -0.08
C SER A 55 -9.41 7.23 -0.77
N TYR A 56 -9.25 6.63 -1.95
CA TYR A 56 -7.98 6.61 -2.67
C TYR A 56 -7.50 8.02 -3.05
N LEU A 57 -6.21 8.16 -3.35
CA LEU A 57 -5.64 9.45 -3.74
C LEU A 57 -6.29 10.00 -5.01
N ARG A 58 -6.70 11.26 -4.95
CA ARG A 58 -7.31 11.96 -6.10
C ARG A 58 -6.36 12.08 -7.28
N PRO A 59 -6.83 11.92 -8.53
CA PRO A 59 -6.00 12.04 -9.74
C PRO A 59 -5.20 13.34 -9.84
N ASN A 60 -5.66 14.41 -9.21
CA ASN A 60 -4.99 15.72 -9.13
C ASN A 60 -3.59 15.64 -8.51
N TYR A 61 -3.38 14.76 -7.52
CA TYR A 61 -2.06 14.54 -6.94
C TYR A 61 -1.14 13.80 -7.90
N ALA A 62 -1.65 12.76 -8.59
CA ALA A 62 -0.91 12.08 -9.64
C ALA A 62 -0.50 13.03 -10.76
N LYS A 63 -1.43 13.90 -11.20
CA LYS A 63 -1.12 14.94 -12.20
C LYS A 63 0.00 15.86 -11.75
N ALA A 64 0.03 16.27 -10.49
CA ALA A 64 1.09 17.13 -9.98
C ALA A 64 2.48 16.46 -10.06
N VAL A 65 2.56 15.15 -9.78
CA VAL A 65 3.79 14.36 -9.94
C VAL A 65 4.18 14.23 -11.41
N VAL A 66 3.23 13.87 -12.27
CA VAL A 66 3.43 13.77 -13.73
C VAL A 66 3.96 15.09 -14.33
N ASP A 67 3.40 16.22 -13.91
CA ASP A 67 3.83 17.52 -14.41
C ASP A 67 5.29 17.81 -14.03
N VAL A 68 5.72 17.49 -12.79
CA VAL A 68 7.13 17.68 -12.38
C VAL A 68 8.05 16.77 -13.16
N VAL A 69 7.69 15.51 -13.38
CA VAL A 69 8.49 14.59 -14.19
C VAL A 69 8.66 15.12 -15.61
N LYS A 70 7.58 15.63 -16.23
CA LYS A 70 7.64 16.23 -17.56
C LYS A 70 8.45 17.52 -17.61
N GLU A 71 8.35 18.37 -16.58
CA GLU A 71 9.16 19.57 -16.42
C GLU A 71 10.67 19.23 -16.38
N LEU A 72 11.02 18.04 -15.86
CA LEU A 72 12.39 17.52 -15.81
C LEU A 72 12.80 16.70 -17.06
N GLY A 73 12.00 16.70 -18.13
CA GLY A 73 12.29 16.01 -19.38
C GLY A 73 11.96 14.52 -19.40
N GLY A 74 11.37 13.96 -18.32
CA GLY A 74 11.02 12.55 -18.22
C GLY A 74 9.78 12.15 -19.01
N LYS A 75 9.66 10.85 -19.30
CA LYS A 75 8.52 10.20 -19.98
C LYS A 75 7.71 9.40 -18.95
N PRO A 76 6.77 10.04 -18.19
CA PRO A 76 6.05 9.37 -17.12
C PRO A 76 4.94 8.47 -17.62
N PHE A 77 4.67 7.42 -16.86
CA PHE A 77 3.44 6.64 -16.89
C PHE A 77 3.01 6.25 -15.47
N LEU A 78 1.71 6.19 -15.23
CA LEU A 78 1.18 5.63 -13.98
C LEU A 78 1.11 4.11 -14.09
N THR A 79 1.39 3.41 -12.99
CA THR A 79 1.38 1.95 -12.97
C THR A 79 0.94 1.36 -11.65
N ASP A 80 0.36 0.18 -11.74
CA ASP A 80 0.09 -0.80 -10.67
C ASP A 80 0.12 -2.20 -11.29
N CYS A 81 0.18 -3.28 -10.49
CA CYS A 81 0.07 -4.65 -10.98
C CYS A 81 -1.26 -5.29 -10.55
N ASN A 82 -1.69 -6.30 -11.33
CA ASN A 82 -2.95 -7.00 -11.13
C ASN A 82 -3.04 -7.69 -9.75
N THR A 83 -4.26 -7.91 -9.28
CA THR A 83 -4.54 -8.48 -7.96
C THR A 83 -4.74 -10.00 -8.00
N LEU A 84 -4.65 -10.65 -6.83
CA LEU A 84 -4.93 -12.08 -6.65
C LEU A 84 -6.39 -12.36 -6.30
N TYR A 85 -7.05 -11.42 -5.64
CA TYR A 85 -8.41 -11.57 -5.09
C TYR A 85 -9.49 -11.15 -6.09
N PRO A 86 -10.77 -11.52 -5.86
CA PRO A 86 -11.90 -10.99 -6.63
C PRO A 86 -11.98 -9.47 -6.53
N GLY A 87 -12.29 -8.81 -7.62
CA GLY A 87 -12.40 -7.37 -7.71
C GLY A 87 -12.19 -6.90 -9.13
N SER A 88 -12.15 -5.60 -9.32
CA SER A 88 -12.08 -4.94 -10.63
C SER A 88 -10.66 -4.83 -11.19
N ARG A 89 -9.64 -5.49 -10.56
CA ARG A 89 -8.23 -5.32 -10.92
C ARG A 89 -7.50 -6.65 -11.15
N LYS A 90 -8.23 -7.71 -11.57
CA LYS A 90 -7.66 -9.05 -11.77
C LYS A 90 -6.85 -9.21 -13.06
N ASN A 91 -7.13 -8.43 -14.07
CA ASN A 91 -6.47 -8.42 -15.37
C ASN A 91 -6.37 -6.97 -15.87
N ALA A 92 -5.48 -6.73 -16.85
CA ALA A 92 -5.20 -5.36 -17.27
C ALA A 92 -6.40 -4.61 -17.84
N LEU A 93 -7.37 -5.28 -18.48
CA LEU A 93 -8.53 -4.61 -19.07
C LEU A 93 -9.46 -4.09 -17.97
N GLU A 94 -9.81 -4.95 -17.01
CA GLU A 94 -10.63 -4.57 -15.86
C GLU A 94 -9.90 -3.56 -14.98
N HIS A 95 -8.61 -3.74 -14.77
CA HIS A 95 -7.78 -2.84 -13.95
C HIS A 95 -7.69 -1.44 -14.57
N LEU A 96 -7.48 -1.33 -15.89
CA LEU A 96 -7.51 -0.05 -16.59
C LEU A 96 -8.90 0.59 -16.52
N TYR A 97 -9.96 -0.22 -16.69
CA TYR A 97 -11.31 0.29 -16.58
C TYR A 97 -11.61 0.82 -15.18
N CYS A 98 -11.22 0.09 -14.13
CA CYS A 98 -11.32 0.55 -12.74
C CYS A 98 -10.54 1.86 -12.52
N ALA A 99 -9.31 1.96 -13.03
CA ALA A 99 -8.53 3.18 -12.96
C ALA A 99 -9.24 4.37 -13.66
N TRP A 100 -9.87 4.15 -14.80
CA TRP A 100 -10.60 5.19 -15.54
C TRP A 100 -11.86 5.64 -14.81
N GLU A 101 -12.65 4.72 -14.27
CA GLU A 101 -13.82 5.04 -13.44
C GLU A 101 -13.42 5.86 -12.21
N ASN A 102 -12.26 5.57 -11.62
CA ASN A 102 -11.70 6.31 -10.51
C ASN A 102 -10.97 7.62 -10.96
N GLY A 103 -11.08 7.98 -12.23
CA GLY A 103 -10.61 9.26 -12.78
C GLY A 103 -9.15 9.28 -13.25
N PHE A 104 -8.44 8.15 -13.23
CA PHE A 104 -7.05 8.06 -13.72
C PHE A 104 -7.01 7.78 -15.23
N THR A 105 -7.31 8.78 -16.04
CA THR A 105 -7.24 8.71 -17.49
C THR A 105 -6.04 9.51 -18.02
N PRO A 106 -5.54 9.23 -19.23
CA PRO A 106 -4.48 10.05 -19.85
C PRO A 106 -4.83 11.54 -19.93
N LEU A 107 -6.12 11.87 -20.03
CA LEU A 107 -6.59 13.26 -20.07
C LEU A 107 -6.55 13.93 -18.71
N SER A 108 -6.93 13.24 -17.65
CA SER A 108 -6.98 13.78 -16.27
C SER A 108 -5.60 13.87 -15.63
N VAL A 109 -4.76 12.85 -15.82
CA VAL A 109 -3.42 12.78 -15.18
C VAL A 109 -2.29 13.25 -16.07
N GLY A 110 -2.51 13.33 -17.39
CA GLY A 110 -1.53 13.85 -18.34
C GLY A 110 -0.47 12.86 -18.81
N CYS A 111 -0.60 11.56 -18.53
CA CYS A 111 0.31 10.51 -19.03
C CYS A 111 -0.45 9.18 -19.23
N PRO A 112 0.12 8.20 -19.96
CA PRO A 112 -0.45 6.86 -20.07
C PRO A 112 -0.57 6.17 -18.69
N VAL A 113 -1.52 5.22 -18.60
CA VAL A 113 -1.64 4.25 -17.51
C VAL A 113 -1.28 2.88 -18.07
N ILE A 114 -0.31 2.21 -17.48
CA ILE A 114 0.20 0.90 -17.93
C ILE A 114 0.13 -0.07 -16.75
N ILE A 115 -0.52 -1.22 -16.93
CA ILE A 115 -0.55 -2.27 -15.93
C ILE A 115 0.76 -3.05 -16.01
N GLY A 116 1.53 -3.01 -14.91
CA GLY A 116 2.94 -3.37 -14.86
C GLY A 116 3.26 -4.83 -15.15
N ASP A 117 2.33 -5.74 -14.89
CA ASP A 117 2.48 -7.19 -15.05
C ASP A 117 1.65 -7.77 -16.22
N GLY A 118 1.29 -6.92 -17.19
CA GLY A 118 0.65 -7.30 -18.45
C GLY A 118 -0.80 -7.77 -18.30
N LEU A 119 -1.34 -8.34 -19.41
CA LEU A 119 -2.76 -8.63 -19.55
C LEU A 119 -3.35 -9.52 -18.45
N LYS A 120 -2.63 -10.57 -18.07
CA LYS A 120 -3.08 -11.59 -17.09
C LYS A 120 -2.31 -11.57 -15.77
N GLY A 121 -1.43 -10.58 -15.55
CA GLY A 121 -0.57 -10.53 -14.39
C GLY A 121 0.59 -11.52 -14.41
N THR A 122 1.01 -11.94 -15.61
CA THR A 122 2.04 -12.96 -15.84
C THR A 122 3.26 -12.43 -16.59
N ASP A 123 3.28 -11.14 -16.93
CA ASP A 123 4.44 -10.49 -17.54
C ASP A 123 5.31 -9.91 -16.44
N ASP A 124 6.23 -10.74 -15.96
CA ASP A 124 7.13 -10.39 -14.86
C ASP A 124 8.60 -10.70 -15.19
N ILE A 125 9.47 -10.21 -14.32
CA ILE A 125 10.90 -10.49 -14.32
C ILE A 125 11.32 -10.86 -12.90
N GLU A 126 12.21 -11.85 -12.79
CA GLU A 126 12.84 -12.21 -11.53
C GLU A 126 14.00 -11.23 -11.23
N VAL A 127 13.92 -10.54 -10.11
CA VAL A 127 14.92 -9.59 -9.63
C VAL A 127 15.57 -10.14 -8.38
N PRO A 128 16.90 -10.33 -8.34
CA PRO A 128 17.60 -10.78 -7.15
C PRO A 128 17.41 -9.81 -5.98
N VAL A 129 17.18 -10.32 -4.77
CA VAL A 129 17.07 -9.52 -3.55
C VAL A 129 18.40 -9.58 -2.80
N GLN A 130 19.16 -8.49 -2.87
CA GLN A 130 20.45 -8.40 -2.16
C GLN A 130 20.24 -8.37 -0.66
N GLY A 131 20.73 -9.42 0.04
CA GLY A 131 20.58 -9.53 1.49
C GLY A 131 19.18 -9.96 1.96
N GLY A 132 18.33 -10.45 1.06
CA GLY A 132 17.03 -11.03 1.39
C GLY A 132 17.17 -12.30 2.23
N GLU A 133 16.26 -12.52 3.17
CA GLU A 133 16.23 -13.70 4.06
C GLU A 133 15.13 -14.67 3.68
N TYR A 134 14.06 -14.17 3.06
CA TYR A 134 12.85 -14.93 2.71
C TYR A 134 12.68 -15.09 1.20
N ILE A 135 13.23 -14.15 0.42
CA ILE A 135 13.09 -14.09 -1.03
C ILE A 135 14.47 -13.98 -1.67
N GLU A 136 14.84 -14.97 -2.45
CA GLU A 136 16.06 -14.92 -3.25
C GLU A 136 15.88 -14.05 -4.50
N LYS A 137 14.73 -14.20 -5.17
CA LYS A 137 14.36 -13.45 -6.36
C LYS A 137 12.91 -13.03 -6.29
N ALA A 138 12.65 -11.72 -6.36
CA ALA A 138 11.32 -11.16 -6.41
C ALA A 138 10.77 -11.17 -7.84
N LYS A 139 9.49 -11.54 -8.00
CA LYS A 139 8.78 -11.53 -9.29
C LYS A 139 8.04 -10.20 -9.45
N ILE A 140 8.65 -9.28 -10.17
CA ILE A 140 8.18 -7.90 -10.33
C ILE A 140 7.58 -7.71 -11.72
N GLY A 141 6.48 -6.94 -11.82
CA GLY A 141 5.87 -6.60 -13.10
C GLY A 141 6.89 -5.96 -14.05
N ARG A 142 7.00 -6.48 -15.28
CA ARG A 142 8.05 -6.14 -16.23
C ARG A 142 8.10 -4.64 -16.53
N ALA A 143 6.94 -3.99 -16.82
CA ALA A 143 6.92 -2.58 -17.14
C ALA A 143 7.43 -1.69 -15.99
N VAL A 144 7.33 -2.15 -14.74
CA VAL A 144 7.92 -1.45 -13.59
C VAL A 144 9.44 -1.48 -13.66
N MET A 145 10.02 -2.62 -14.05
CA MET A 145 11.49 -2.80 -14.10
C MET A 145 12.11 -2.28 -15.40
N ASP A 146 11.35 -2.19 -16.50
CA ASP A 146 11.80 -1.60 -17.75
C ASP A 146 11.93 -0.06 -17.68
N ALA A 147 11.35 0.59 -16.68
CA ALA A 147 11.50 2.02 -16.45
C ALA A 147 12.89 2.35 -15.90
N ASP A 148 13.49 3.45 -16.39
CA ASP A 148 14.80 3.93 -15.93
C ASP A 148 14.75 4.48 -14.50
N ILE A 149 13.62 5.10 -14.13
CA ILE A 149 13.42 5.80 -12.87
C ILE A 149 12.10 5.31 -12.24
N PHE A 150 12.13 5.16 -10.94
CA PHE A 150 10.95 4.74 -10.16
C PHE A 150 10.50 5.83 -9.17
N ILE A 151 9.22 6.17 -9.18
CA ILE A 151 8.60 7.08 -8.22
C ILE A 151 7.42 6.36 -7.56
N SER A 152 7.32 6.37 -6.24
CA SER A 152 6.11 5.94 -5.55
C SER A 152 5.27 7.15 -5.15
N LEU A 153 3.98 7.10 -5.44
CA LEU A 153 2.96 8.02 -4.92
C LEU A 153 2.02 7.21 -4.03
N THR A 154 2.12 7.40 -2.73
CA THR A 154 1.50 6.54 -1.73
C THR A 154 0.36 7.25 -1.01
N HIS A 155 -0.78 6.59 -0.92
CA HIS A 155 -1.81 6.88 0.05
C HIS A 155 -1.46 6.15 1.36
N PHE A 156 -1.20 6.90 2.41
CA PHE A 156 -0.92 6.33 3.74
C PHE A 156 -2.24 6.17 4.50
N LYS A 157 -2.58 4.94 4.85
CA LYS A 157 -3.87 4.57 5.46
C LYS A 157 -3.74 3.30 6.31
N GLY A 158 -4.79 2.96 7.08
CA GLY A 158 -4.89 1.70 7.79
C GLY A 158 -4.85 0.47 6.88
N HIS A 159 -4.62 -0.68 7.48
CA HIS A 159 -4.64 -1.97 6.79
C HIS A 159 -4.86 -3.11 7.77
N GLU A 160 -5.76 -4.00 7.43
CA GLU A 160 -6.26 -5.11 8.25
C GLU A 160 -5.21 -6.15 8.67
N THR A 161 -4.10 -6.24 7.98
CA THR A 161 -3.04 -7.22 8.28
C THR A 161 -1.73 -6.55 8.65
N THR A 162 -1.34 -5.50 7.91
CA THR A 162 -0.03 -4.87 8.01
C THR A 162 -0.05 -3.58 8.84
N GLY A 163 -1.08 -3.36 9.67
CA GLY A 163 -1.28 -2.16 10.47
C GLY A 163 -1.57 -0.94 9.61
N PHE A 164 -0.65 -0.55 8.77
CA PHE A 164 -0.85 0.48 7.76
C PHE A 164 -0.37 0.04 6.37
N GLY A 165 -0.90 0.71 5.36
CA GLY A 165 -0.42 0.62 3.99
C GLY A 165 0.36 1.88 3.63
N GLY A 166 1.68 1.83 3.75
CA GLY A 166 2.62 2.90 3.42
C GLY A 166 3.37 2.68 2.11
N THR A 167 4.51 3.33 1.99
CA THR A 167 5.40 3.31 0.82
C THR A 167 5.94 1.90 0.55
N ILE A 168 6.43 1.21 1.58
CA ILE A 168 6.97 -0.15 1.45
C ILE A 168 5.89 -1.09 0.92
N LYS A 169 4.67 -1.02 1.46
CA LYS A 169 3.56 -1.84 0.97
C LYS A 169 3.14 -1.47 -0.46
N ASN A 170 3.05 -0.18 -0.76
CA ASN A 170 2.70 0.32 -2.10
C ASN A 170 3.69 -0.20 -3.15
N ILE A 171 4.97 -0.28 -2.82
CA ILE A 171 6.02 -0.77 -3.71
C ILE A 171 6.05 -2.30 -3.69
N GLY A 172 6.32 -2.91 -2.54
CA GLY A 172 6.60 -4.34 -2.42
C GLY A 172 5.44 -5.23 -2.86
N MET A 173 4.25 -5.00 -2.27
CA MET A 173 3.05 -5.72 -2.69
C MET A 173 2.55 -5.24 -4.05
N GLY A 174 2.56 -3.93 -4.28
CA GLY A 174 1.98 -3.33 -5.46
C GLY A 174 2.72 -3.64 -6.77
N CYS A 175 4.05 -3.67 -6.77
CA CYS A 175 4.86 -3.97 -7.96
C CYS A 175 5.05 -5.47 -8.21
N GLY A 176 4.78 -6.34 -7.23
CA GLY A 176 4.78 -7.78 -7.43
C GLY A 176 3.77 -8.20 -8.51
N SER A 177 4.15 -9.07 -9.45
CA SER A 177 3.22 -9.73 -10.35
C SER A 177 2.21 -10.58 -9.57
N ARG A 178 1.23 -11.19 -10.23
CA ARG A 178 0.34 -12.14 -9.55
C ARG A 178 1.12 -13.30 -8.92
N ALA A 179 2.17 -13.80 -9.59
CA ALA A 179 3.05 -14.82 -9.02
C ALA A 179 3.85 -14.27 -7.83
N GLY A 180 4.35 -13.03 -7.93
CA GLY A 180 5.05 -12.35 -6.84
C GLY A 180 4.15 -12.08 -5.62
N LYS A 181 2.91 -11.64 -5.84
CA LYS A 181 1.94 -11.49 -4.75
C LYS A 181 1.63 -12.83 -4.07
N LYS A 182 1.47 -13.91 -4.86
CA LYS A 182 1.28 -15.25 -4.32
C LYS A 182 2.47 -15.69 -3.47
N ASP A 183 3.70 -15.39 -3.90
CA ASP A 183 4.92 -15.70 -3.20
C ASP A 183 5.01 -14.96 -1.85
N GLN A 184 4.68 -13.67 -1.83
CA GLN A 184 4.61 -12.88 -0.60
C GLN A 184 3.59 -13.46 0.39
N HIS A 185 2.40 -13.86 -0.07
CA HIS A 185 1.34 -14.42 0.75
C HIS A 185 1.50 -15.92 1.08
N SER A 186 2.48 -16.63 0.53
CA SER A 186 2.61 -18.08 0.64
C SER A 186 2.94 -18.63 2.04
N VAL A 187 3.13 -17.79 3.03
CA VAL A 187 3.67 -18.15 4.35
C VAL A 187 2.60 -18.47 5.38
N GLY A 188 1.37 -18.01 5.17
CA GLY A 188 0.31 -18.23 6.14
C GLY A 188 -1.02 -18.50 5.46
N LYS A 189 -1.69 -19.52 5.96
CA LYS A 189 -3.09 -19.76 5.64
C LYS A 189 -3.94 -19.28 6.80
N PRO A 190 -5.09 -18.66 6.55
CA PRO A 190 -5.98 -18.25 7.62
C PRO A 190 -6.61 -19.45 8.32
N THR A 191 -7.07 -19.25 9.53
CA THR A 191 -7.93 -20.15 10.29
C THR A 191 -9.27 -19.47 10.58
N ILE A 192 -10.29 -20.27 10.91
CA ILE A 192 -11.61 -19.75 11.30
C ILE A 192 -11.94 -20.23 12.71
N ASP A 193 -12.11 -19.28 13.61
CA ASP A 193 -12.72 -19.55 14.91
C ASP A 193 -14.18 -19.94 14.73
N GLN A 194 -14.48 -21.19 15.04
CA GLN A 194 -15.80 -21.76 14.85
C GLN A 194 -16.83 -21.21 15.85
N GLU A 195 -16.42 -20.71 17.00
CA GLU A 195 -17.32 -20.10 17.97
C GLU A 195 -17.76 -18.71 17.51
N ALA A 196 -16.83 -17.91 17.02
CA ALA A 196 -17.08 -16.57 16.50
C ALA A 196 -17.77 -16.58 15.12
N CYS A 197 -17.52 -17.60 14.28
CA CYS A 197 -18.11 -17.68 12.94
C CYS A 197 -19.64 -17.74 12.97
N ARG A 198 -20.30 -16.88 12.20
CA ARG A 198 -21.76 -16.81 12.06
C ARG A 198 -22.30 -17.41 10.75
N GLY A 199 -21.44 -17.95 9.89
CA GLY A 199 -21.81 -18.53 8.60
C GLY A 199 -22.46 -17.54 7.62
N CYS A 200 -22.15 -16.26 7.75
CA CYS A 200 -22.74 -15.17 6.94
C CYS A 200 -22.28 -15.18 5.48
N LYS A 201 -21.26 -15.96 5.11
CA LYS A 201 -20.71 -16.13 3.75
C LYS A 201 -20.03 -14.87 3.17
N SER A 202 -19.79 -13.83 3.95
CA SER A 202 -19.09 -12.63 3.44
C SER A 202 -17.69 -12.99 2.92
N CYS A 203 -16.93 -13.77 3.67
CA CYS A 203 -15.62 -14.28 3.28
C CYS A 203 -15.65 -15.15 2.01
N LEU A 204 -16.72 -15.95 1.81
CA LEU A 204 -16.85 -16.82 0.64
C LEU A 204 -16.93 -15.99 -0.66
N ARG A 205 -17.63 -14.84 -0.62
CA ARG A 205 -17.74 -13.95 -1.79
C ARG A 205 -16.40 -13.32 -2.19
N GLU A 206 -15.49 -13.18 -1.21
CA GLU A 206 -14.17 -12.60 -1.41
C GLU A 206 -13.10 -13.63 -1.83
N CYS A 207 -13.43 -14.93 -1.85
CA CYS A 207 -12.46 -15.97 -2.21
C CYS A 207 -12.44 -16.20 -3.73
N ALA A 208 -11.29 -15.93 -4.37
CA ALA A 208 -11.10 -16.14 -5.82
C ALA A 208 -10.59 -17.54 -6.18
N ASN A 209 -10.27 -18.38 -5.19
CA ASN A 209 -9.55 -19.62 -5.39
C ASN A 209 -10.29 -20.84 -4.82
N ASP A 210 -11.59 -20.68 -4.55
CA ASP A 210 -12.45 -21.73 -3.95
C ASP A 210 -11.88 -22.33 -2.64
N GLY A 211 -11.04 -21.55 -1.94
CA GLY A 211 -10.40 -21.94 -0.69
C GLY A 211 -11.28 -21.82 0.56
N LEU A 212 -12.62 -21.64 0.39
CA LEU A 212 -13.57 -21.57 1.49
C LEU A 212 -14.78 -22.48 1.21
N ILE A 213 -15.15 -23.27 2.21
CA ILE A 213 -16.25 -24.21 2.16
C ILE A 213 -17.32 -23.78 3.15
N TYR A 214 -18.57 -23.74 2.72
CA TYR A 214 -19.73 -23.50 3.59
C TYR A 214 -20.40 -24.83 3.94
N ASP A 215 -20.43 -25.13 5.25
CA ASP A 215 -21.25 -26.22 5.79
C ASP A 215 -22.67 -25.69 6.06
N ALA A 216 -23.64 -26.22 5.30
CA ALA A 216 -25.03 -25.81 5.40
C ALA A 216 -25.72 -26.33 6.67
N ASP A 217 -25.31 -27.49 7.18
CA ASP A 217 -25.91 -28.13 8.33
C ASP A 217 -25.40 -27.45 9.63
N ALA A 218 -24.09 -27.24 9.74
CA ALA A 218 -23.47 -26.52 10.86
C ALA A 218 -23.66 -25.00 10.75
N ARG A 219 -23.99 -24.47 9.57
CA ARG A 219 -24.03 -23.03 9.25
C ARG A 219 -22.72 -22.34 9.59
N LYS A 220 -21.60 -22.93 9.20
CA LYS A 220 -20.22 -22.49 9.49
C LYS A 220 -19.39 -22.47 8.22
N MET A 221 -18.31 -21.70 8.28
CA MET A 221 -17.30 -21.69 7.23
C MET A 221 -16.09 -22.52 7.63
N SER A 222 -15.45 -23.17 6.67
CA SER A 222 -14.15 -23.81 6.81
C SER A 222 -13.21 -23.41 5.69
N ILE A 223 -11.91 -23.68 5.83
CA ILE A 223 -10.89 -23.36 4.84
C ILE A 223 -10.38 -24.64 4.20
N ASP A 224 -10.47 -24.68 2.88
CA ASP A 224 -9.77 -25.68 2.09
C ASP A 224 -8.32 -25.26 1.91
N LEU A 225 -7.45 -25.90 2.68
CA LEU A 225 -6.02 -25.58 2.68
C LEU A 225 -5.30 -25.95 1.37
N GLU A 226 -5.86 -26.81 0.52
CA GLU A 226 -5.28 -27.14 -0.78
C GLU A 226 -5.52 -26.00 -1.79
N HIS A 227 -6.70 -25.43 -1.80
CA HIS A 227 -7.07 -24.34 -2.69
C HIS A 227 -6.71 -22.95 -2.14
N CYS A 228 -6.60 -22.81 -0.83
CA CYS A 228 -6.26 -21.54 -0.19
C CYS A 228 -4.84 -21.09 -0.54
N VAL A 229 -4.72 -19.89 -1.09
CA VAL A 229 -3.42 -19.26 -1.44
C VAL A 229 -2.90 -18.30 -0.35
N GLY A 230 -3.60 -18.18 0.79
CA GLY A 230 -3.17 -17.35 1.92
C GLY A 230 -3.31 -15.83 1.69
N CYS A 231 -4.10 -15.37 0.72
CA CYS A 231 -4.17 -13.93 0.35
C CYS A 231 -4.78 -13.02 1.44
N GLY A 232 -5.37 -13.57 2.51
CA GLY A 232 -5.89 -12.82 3.65
C GLY A 232 -7.20 -12.05 3.40
N ARG A 233 -7.74 -12.02 2.16
CA ARG A 233 -8.93 -11.24 1.83
C ARG A 233 -10.16 -11.58 2.70
N CYS A 234 -10.31 -12.86 3.04
CA CYS A 234 -11.38 -13.33 3.90
C CYS A 234 -11.31 -12.79 5.34
N ILE A 235 -10.12 -12.40 5.81
CA ILE A 235 -9.92 -11.79 7.13
C ILE A 235 -10.61 -10.42 7.14
N GLY A 236 -10.27 -9.54 6.20
CA GLY A 236 -10.90 -8.21 6.09
C GLY A 236 -12.40 -8.23 5.79
N ALA A 237 -12.91 -9.33 5.19
CA ALA A 237 -14.35 -9.50 4.93
C ALA A 237 -15.15 -10.05 6.12
N CYS A 238 -14.49 -10.36 7.24
CA CYS A 238 -15.13 -10.96 8.39
C CYS A 238 -15.54 -9.91 9.43
N ASN A 239 -16.81 -9.50 9.41
CA ASN A 239 -17.36 -8.55 10.40
C ASN A 239 -17.48 -9.10 11.83
N PHE A 240 -17.01 -10.32 12.08
CA PHE A 240 -17.11 -11.00 13.38
C PHE A 240 -15.72 -11.38 13.93
N ASP A 241 -14.65 -10.89 13.31
CA ASP A 241 -13.24 -11.19 13.63
C ASP A 241 -12.95 -12.71 13.79
N ALA A 242 -13.79 -13.53 13.15
CA ALA A 242 -13.69 -14.99 13.22
C ALA A 242 -12.57 -15.58 12.38
N ILE A 243 -11.92 -14.79 11.51
CA ILE A 243 -10.87 -15.26 10.60
C ILE A 243 -9.58 -14.52 10.93
N SER A 244 -8.54 -15.27 11.21
CA SER A 244 -7.19 -14.75 11.45
C SER A 244 -6.15 -15.63 10.76
N PHE A 245 -4.90 -15.18 10.64
CA PHE A 245 -3.83 -16.10 10.23
C PHE A 245 -3.61 -17.16 11.31
N MET A 246 -3.28 -18.39 10.88
CA MET A 246 -3.03 -19.52 11.79
C MET A 246 -1.87 -19.25 12.75
N ASP A 247 -0.93 -18.41 12.35
CA ASP A 247 0.26 -18.06 13.12
C ASP A 247 0.58 -16.57 12.94
N SER A 248 0.79 -15.86 14.03
CA SER A 248 1.32 -14.49 14.02
C SER A 248 2.67 -14.39 13.31
N ALA A 249 3.46 -15.46 13.28
CA ALA A 249 4.68 -15.54 12.49
C ALA A 249 4.43 -15.37 11.00
N ALA A 250 3.29 -15.79 10.47
CA ALA A 250 2.95 -15.64 9.06
C ALA A 250 2.79 -14.15 8.66
N THR A 251 2.15 -13.34 9.51
CA THR A 251 2.02 -11.90 9.29
C THR A 251 3.39 -11.21 9.30
N LYS A 252 4.27 -11.61 10.22
CA LYS A 252 5.65 -11.08 10.28
C LYS A 252 6.44 -11.42 9.03
N VAL A 253 6.36 -12.67 8.55
CA VAL A 253 7.04 -13.08 7.32
C VAL A 253 6.48 -12.37 6.08
N LEU A 254 5.16 -12.14 6.00
CA LEU A 254 4.57 -11.32 4.95
C LEU A 254 5.17 -9.90 4.95
N ASN A 255 5.27 -9.28 6.11
CA ASN A 255 5.88 -7.96 6.29
C ASN A 255 7.36 -7.93 5.86
N CYS A 256 8.14 -8.94 6.24
CA CYS A 256 9.53 -9.08 5.78
C CYS A 256 9.61 -9.21 4.24
N LYS A 257 8.80 -10.07 3.64
CA LYS A 257 8.76 -10.26 2.19
C LYS A 257 8.37 -8.98 1.44
N MET A 258 7.46 -8.17 1.98
CA MET A 258 7.13 -6.86 1.37
C MET A 258 8.33 -5.91 1.36
N ALA A 259 9.11 -5.87 2.43
CA ALA A 259 10.35 -5.07 2.48
C ALA A 259 11.38 -5.58 1.45
N GLU A 260 11.53 -6.89 1.32
CA GLU A 260 12.44 -7.51 0.34
C GLU A 260 12.01 -7.25 -1.11
N TYR A 261 10.70 -7.32 -1.41
CA TYR A 261 10.16 -6.95 -2.71
C TYR A 261 10.36 -5.46 -3.00
N THR A 262 10.20 -4.59 -2.00
CA THR A 262 10.49 -3.16 -2.15
C THR A 262 11.95 -2.94 -2.53
N LYS A 263 12.87 -3.60 -1.83
CA LYS A 263 14.31 -3.53 -2.11
C LYS A 263 14.62 -3.96 -3.54
N ALA A 264 14.05 -5.07 -4.01
CA ALA A 264 14.20 -5.52 -5.40
C ALA A 264 13.75 -4.48 -6.43
N VAL A 265 12.72 -3.69 -6.11
CA VAL A 265 12.22 -2.65 -7.02
C VAL A 265 13.12 -1.43 -7.04
N VAL A 266 13.68 -0.99 -5.91
CA VAL A 266 14.35 0.31 -5.80
C VAL A 266 15.88 0.22 -5.90
N ASP A 267 16.48 -0.91 -5.55
CA ASP A 267 17.95 -1.05 -5.57
C ASP A 267 18.52 -0.85 -6.97
N GLY A 268 19.63 -0.11 -7.02
CA GLY A 268 20.44 0.04 -8.23
C GLY A 268 19.86 0.98 -9.29
N ARG A 269 18.75 1.70 -9.01
CA ARG A 269 18.22 2.71 -9.91
C ARG A 269 17.75 3.98 -9.19
N PRO A 270 17.71 5.14 -9.86
CA PRO A 270 17.16 6.35 -9.29
C PRO A 270 15.70 6.16 -8.89
N ASN A 271 15.37 6.55 -7.66
CA ASN A 271 14.00 6.45 -7.15
C ASN A 271 13.68 7.61 -6.22
N PHE A 272 12.39 7.90 -6.04
CA PHE A 272 11.88 8.97 -5.19
C PHE A 272 10.51 8.61 -4.65
N HIS A 273 10.22 8.97 -3.40
CA HIS A 273 9.03 8.52 -2.72
C HIS A 273 8.21 9.69 -2.17
N ILE A 274 6.89 9.60 -2.38
CA ILE A 274 5.91 10.59 -1.94
C ILE A 274 4.81 9.86 -1.19
N SER A 275 4.46 10.33 0.00
CA SER A 275 3.38 9.77 0.81
C SER A 275 2.42 10.87 1.26
N LEU A 276 1.12 10.63 1.14
CA LEU A 276 0.07 11.54 1.56
C LEU A 276 -0.76 10.90 2.67
N ILE A 277 -0.84 11.57 3.82
CA ILE A 277 -1.67 11.19 4.95
C ILE A 277 -2.97 12.01 4.83
N VAL A 278 -3.91 11.48 4.08
CA VAL A 278 -5.20 12.09 3.74
C VAL A 278 -6.27 11.01 3.68
N ASP A 279 -7.48 11.30 4.13
CA ASP A 279 -8.59 10.35 4.11
C ASP A 279 -8.18 8.96 4.66
N VAL A 280 -7.55 8.95 5.86
CA VAL A 280 -6.93 7.75 6.47
C VAL A 280 -8.00 6.74 6.85
N SER A 281 -8.46 5.95 5.89
CA SER A 281 -9.41 4.86 6.09
C SER A 281 -8.79 3.75 6.96
N PRO A 282 -9.57 3.06 7.81
CA PRO A 282 -9.10 1.88 8.53
C PRO A 282 -8.71 0.73 7.58
N ASN A 283 -9.35 0.66 6.40
CA ASN A 283 -9.17 -0.37 5.40
C ASN A 283 -8.28 0.09 4.25
N CYS A 284 -7.67 -0.88 3.58
CA CYS A 284 -6.86 -0.65 2.39
C CYS A 284 -7.73 -0.18 1.21
N ASP A 285 -7.18 0.67 0.32
CA ASP A 285 -7.83 1.06 -0.97
C ASP A 285 -8.14 -0.13 -1.89
N CYS A 286 -7.70 -1.31 -1.52
CA CYS A 286 -8.00 -2.55 -2.23
C CYS A 286 -9.38 -3.13 -1.89
N HIS A 287 -10.10 -2.54 -0.95
CA HIS A 287 -11.49 -2.86 -0.63
C HIS A 287 -12.43 -1.88 -1.35
N PRO A 288 -13.57 -2.34 -1.90
CA PRO A 288 -14.57 -1.46 -2.48
C PRO A 288 -15.25 -0.58 -1.42
N GLU A 289 -15.46 -1.12 -0.24
CA GLU A 289 -15.94 -0.40 0.94
C GLU A 289 -14.77 0.32 1.62
N ASN A 290 -14.90 1.61 1.75
CA ASN A 290 -14.09 2.41 2.66
C ASN A 290 -14.98 2.89 3.81
N ASP A 291 -14.37 3.18 4.94
CA ASP A 291 -15.05 3.69 6.12
C ASP A 291 -14.59 5.12 6.43
N ALA A 292 -15.21 5.75 7.42
CA ALA A 292 -14.81 7.06 7.91
C ALA A 292 -13.32 7.08 8.28
N PRO A 293 -12.60 8.18 7.96
CA PRO A 293 -11.20 8.29 8.34
C PRO A 293 -11.02 8.17 9.86
N ILE A 294 -10.01 7.41 10.29
CA ILE A 294 -9.65 7.24 11.70
C ILE A 294 -8.82 8.40 12.25
N LEU A 295 -8.12 9.13 11.36
CA LEU A 295 -7.26 10.26 11.69
C LEU A 295 -7.56 11.45 10.77
N PRO A 296 -7.27 12.68 11.22
CA PRO A 296 -7.40 13.86 10.37
C PRO A 296 -6.42 13.83 9.19
N ASN A 297 -6.70 14.63 8.16
CA ASN A 297 -5.75 14.89 7.10
C ASN A 297 -4.53 15.63 7.66
N ILE A 298 -3.34 15.02 7.56
CA ILE A 298 -2.13 15.53 8.22
C ILE A 298 -1.26 16.30 7.23
N GLY A 299 -0.84 15.66 6.13
CA GLY A 299 0.05 16.33 5.20
C GLY A 299 0.60 15.46 4.08
N MET A 300 1.53 16.06 3.35
CA MET A 300 2.26 15.46 2.25
C MET A 300 3.73 15.36 2.63
N PHE A 301 4.33 14.20 2.36
CA PHE A 301 5.70 13.86 2.72
C PHE A 301 6.48 13.42 1.49
N ALA A 302 7.79 13.67 1.46
CA ALA A 302 8.66 13.25 0.38
C ALA A 302 10.08 12.92 0.88
N SER A 303 10.67 11.85 0.35
CA SER A 303 12.03 11.41 0.68
C SER A 303 12.62 10.55 -0.44
N PHE A 304 13.95 10.43 -0.47
CA PHE A 304 14.65 9.39 -1.23
C PHE A 304 14.69 8.04 -0.50
N ASP A 305 14.42 8.03 0.81
CA ASP A 305 14.44 6.82 1.63
C ASP A 305 13.00 6.36 1.92
N PRO A 306 12.55 5.21 1.37
CA PRO A 306 11.19 4.72 1.56
C PRO A 306 10.90 4.27 3.00
N LEU A 307 11.92 3.80 3.73
CA LEU A 307 11.77 3.35 5.11
C LEU A 307 11.64 4.53 6.06
N ALA A 308 12.52 5.53 5.94
CA ALA A 308 12.43 6.77 6.71
C ALA A 308 11.09 7.48 6.47
N LEU A 309 10.60 7.44 5.22
CA LEU A 309 9.31 8.02 4.86
C LEU A 309 8.15 7.33 5.58
N ASP A 310 8.12 5.99 5.59
CA ASP A 310 7.08 5.23 6.30
C ASP A 310 7.17 5.40 7.82
N GLN A 311 8.39 5.40 8.38
CA GLN A 311 8.60 5.67 9.81
C GLN A 311 8.06 7.06 10.20
N ALA A 312 8.43 8.10 9.44
CA ALA A 312 7.96 9.46 9.70
C ALA A 312 6.44 9.59 9.59
N CYS A 313 5.82 8.96 8.59
CA CYS A 313 4.37 8.95 8.43
C CYS A 313 3.67 8.24 9.60
N ALA A 314 4.20 7.09 10.04
CA ALA A 314 3.67 6.36 11.20
C ALA A 314 3.76 7.20 12.48
N ASP A 315 4.93 7.76 12.80
CA ASP A 315 5.15 8.57 14.01
C ASP A 315 4.20 9.78 14.07
N VAL A 316 3.99 10.45 12.94
CA VAL A 316 3.07 11.60 12.87
C VAL A 316 1.60 11.15 13.00
N CYS A 317 1.23 10.02 12.44
CA CYS A 317 -0.10 9.43 12.64
C CYS A 317 -0.35 9.07 14.11
N LEU A 318 0.61 8.42 14.78
CA LEU A 318 0.50 8.03 16.19
C LEU A 318 0.39 9.23 17.13
N SER A 319 0.92 10.39 16.74
CA SER A 319 0.79 11.63 17.49
C SER A 319 -0.50 12.41 17.23
N ALA A 320 -1.29 12.01 16.24
CA ALA A 320 -2.54 12.69 15.87
C ALA A 320 -3.69 12.28 16.79
N THR A 321 -4.65 13.19 16.97
CA THR A 321 -5.88 12.86 17.72
C THR A 321 -6.82 12.04 16.85
N PRO A 322 -7.34 10.88 17.31
CA PRO A 322 -8.33 10.10 16.61
C PRO A 322 -9.59 10.92 16.28
N LEU A 323 -10.19 10.63 15.13
CA LEU A 323 -11.45 11.26 14.76
C LEU A 323 -12.63 10.56 15.45
N PRO A 324 -13.62 11.32 15.96
CA PRO A 324 -14.84 10.74 16.49
C PRO A 324 -15.67 10.09 15.35
N HIS A 325 -16.54 9.16 15.71
CA HIS A 325 -17.39 8.42 14.76
C HIS A 325 -16.57 7.69 13.70
N SER A 326 -15.51 7.04 14.11
CA SER A 326 -14.62 6.21 13.29
C SER A 326 -14.40 4.86 13.94
N GLN A 327 -13.96 3.87 13.18
CA GLN A 327 -13.67 2.53 13.71
C GLN A 327 -12.70 2.59 14.91
N LEU A 328 -11.71 3.47 14.88
CA LEU A 328 -10.78 3.65 16.01
C LEU A 328 -11.51 4.19 17.25
N ALA A 329 -12.38 5.20 17.08
CA ALA A 329 -13.15 5.76 18.20
C ALA A 329 -14.10 4.72 18.78
N ASP A 330 -14.80 3.96 17.93
CA ASP A 330 -15.72 2.89 18.37
C ASP A 330 -14.97 1.81 19.17
N ARG A 331 -13.77 1.41 18.71
CA ARG A 331 -12.92 0.46 19.43
C ARG A 331 -12.49 0.99 20.80
N MET A 332 -12.15 2.28 20.90
CA MET A 332 -11.74 2.90 22.17
C MET A 332 -12.87 3.00 23.20
N GLU A 333 -14.13 2.89 22.77
CA GLU A 333 -15.31 2.86 23.65
C GLU A 333 -15.74 1.44 24.09
N GLU A 334 -15.10 0.39 23.56
CA GLU A 334 -15.42 -1.00 23.95
C GLU A 334 -15.06 -1.29 25.41
N GLU A 335 -15.90 -2.02 26.13
CA GLU A 335 -15.72 -2.38 27.55
C GLU A 335 -14.37 -3.08 27.85
N ASN A 336 -13.86 -3.85 26.88
CA ASN A 336 -12.62 -4.61 26.99
C ASN A 336 -11.50 -4.02 26.13
N PHE A 337 -11.55 -2.73 25.82
CA PHE A 337 -10.52 -2.08 25.03
C PHE A 337 -9.15 -2.19 25.70
N CYS A 338 -8.16 -2.66 24.94
CA CYS A 338 -6.76 -2.67 25.36
C CYS A 338 -6.01 -1.63 24.51
N ASP A 339 -5.53 -0.57 25.15
CA ASP A 339 -4.74 0.45 24.45
C ASP A 339 -3.33 -0.05 24.20
N HIS A 340 -3.00 -0.29 22.94
CA HIS A 340 -1.67 -0.66 22.49
C HIS A 340 -0.73 0.55 22.31
N HIS A 341 -1.21 1.78 22.60
CA HIS A 341 -0.53 3.05 22.30
C HIS A 341 -0.17 3.17 20.80
N ASP A 342 -1.00 2.59 19.96
CA ASP A 342 -0.82 2.49 18.52
C ASP A 342 -2.18 2.54 17.81
N HIS A 343 -2.45 3.61 17.09
CA HIS A 343 -3.74 3.84 16.44
C HIS A 343 -4.08 2.76 15.41
N PHE A 344 -3.09 2.20 14.72
CA PHE A 344 -3.31 1.16 13.72
C PHE A 344 -3.63 -0.18 14.38
N GLU A 345 -2.88 -0.56 15.42
CA GLU A 345 -3.13 -1.77 16.20
C GLU A 345 -4.43 -1.66 17.00
N ASN A 346 -4.73 -0.49 17.55
CA ASN A 346 -6.01 -0.22 18.22
C ASN A 346 -7.20 -0.30 17.25
N THR A 347 -7.04 0.14 15.99
CA THR A 347 -8.09 0.04 14.97
C THR A 347 -8.29 -1.39 14.52
N THR A 348 -7.19 -2.13 14.29
CA THR A 348 -7.22 -3.52 13.81
C THR A 348 -6.27 -4.36 14.67
N PRO A 349 -6.81 -4.98 15.74
CA PRO A 349 -6.03 -5.84 16.62
C PRO A 349 -5.34 -6.97 15.84
N ASN A 350 -4.14 -7.34 16.28
CA ASN A 350 -3.27 -8.34 15.65
C ASN A 350 -2.70 -7.95 14.27
N SER A 351 -2.90 -6.71 13.83
CA SER A 351 -2.14 -6.18 12.70
C SER A 351 -0.68 -5.90 13.13
N GLU A 352 0.25 -5.93 12.18
CA GLU A 352 1.66 -5.87 12.50
C GLU A 352 2.43 -5.14 11.39
N TYR A 353 3.10 -4.05 11.70
CA TYR A 353 3.96 -3.30 10.75
C TYR A 353 5.39 -3.12 11.26
N LYS A 354 5.60 -3.23 12.57
CA LYS A 354 6.91 -2.94 13.21
C LYS A 354 7.99 -3.86 12.65
N THR A 355 7.66 -5.14 12.47
CA THR A 355 8.56 -6.12 11.83
C THR A 355 8.94 -5.73 10.40
N CYS A 356 8.03 -5.10 9.64
CA CYS A 356 8.32 -4.62 8.30
C CYS A 356 9.43 -3.57 8.32
N LEU A 357 9.29 -2.56 9.19
CA LEU A 357 10.26 -1.47 9.32
C LEU A 357 11.62 -1.96 9.84
N GLU A 358 11.62 -2.84 10.85
CA GLU A 358 12.83 -3.45 11.41
C GLU A 358 13.57 -4.30 10.38
N HIS A 359 12.84 -5.13 9.63
CA HIS A 359 13.43 -5.96 8.60
C HIS A 359 13.95 -5.13 7.42
N ALA A 360 13.22 -4.10 7.02
CA ALA A 360 13.65 -3.17 5.97
C ALA A 360 14.99 -2.49 6.31
N GLU A 361 15.17 -2.07 7.56
CA GLU A 361 16.45 -1.53 8.03
C GLU A 361 17.56 -2.59 8.04
N LYS A 362 17.25 -3.78 8.55
CA LYS A 362 18.18 -4.92 8.65
C LYS A 362 18.76 -5.33 7.28
N ILE A 363 17.92 -5.35 6.24
CA ILE A 363 18.35 -5.70 4.88
C ILE A 363 18.97 -4.53 4.11
N GLY A 364 19.03 -3.33 4.72
CA GLY A 364 19.61 -2.13 4.11
C GLY A 364 18.74 -1.52 3.01
N LEU A 365 17.40 -1.57 3.15
CA LEU A 365 16.48 -0.84 2.28
C LEU A 365 16.53 0.66 2.54
N GLY A 366 16.77 1.08 3.77
CA GLY A 366 16.85 2.46 4.22
C GLY A 366 17.23 2.52 5.70
N ILE A 367 17.03 3.67 6.33
CA ILE A 367 17.28 3.89 7.76
C ILE A 367 16.03 4.44 8.44
N ARG A 368 15.75 3.99 9.67
CA ARG A 368 14.57 4.45 10.43
C ARG A 368 14.79 5.82 11.06
N GLU A 369 16.06 6.20 11.37
CA GLU A 369 16.36 7.53 11.89
C GLU A 369 16.22 8.58 10.80
N TYR A 370 15.39 9.59 11.04
CA TYR A 370 15.15 10.66 10.07
C TYR A 370 15.21 12.07 10.71
N GLU A 371 15.41 13.06 9.85
CA GLU A 371 15.19 14.47 10.14
C GLU A 371 13.91 14.91 9.41
N LEU A 372 12.89 15.34 10.17
CA LEU A 372 11.65 15.87 9.59
C LEU A 372 11.82 17.36 9.28
N ILE A 373 11.84 17.71 7.99
CA ILE A 373 12.04 19.07 7.51
C ILE A 373 10.69 19.67 7.08
N TYR A 374 10.16 20.56 7.93
CA TYR A 374 8.91 21.24 7.64
C TYR A 374 9.07 22.32 6.57
N MET A 375 8.26 22.24 5.53
CA MET A 375 8.17 23.23 4.48
C MET A 375 6.92 24.10 4.68
N LYS A 376 7.12 25.33 5.07
CA LYS A 376 6.05 26.35 5.23
C LYS A 376 5.43 26.77 3.90
#